data_23a838dc9a8842e0b3dbfad868cf582b
#
_entry.id   23a838dc9a8842e0b3dbfad868cf582b
#
_cell.length_a   1.000
_cell.length_b   1.000
_cell.length_c   1.000
_cell.angle_alpha   90.00
_cell.angle_beta   90.00
_cell.angle_gamma   90.00
#
_symmetry.space_group_name_H-M   'P 1'
#
loop_
_entity.id
_entity.type
_entity.pdbx_description
1 polymer ?
#
loop_
_entity_poly.entity_id
_entity_poly.type
_entity_poly.pdbx_seq_one_letter_code
_entity_poly.pdbx_strand_id
1 'polypeptide(L)'
;MEAQTPAQIKIRRLRGEDIAAMRDMLHLFGHVFEDIPTYCAAQPDDAYLRALLASDTFIALAASAERTTVGGLTAYVWRKYEQARQEIYIYDLAVHEKWRRRGIASQLIENIKSIAQNMGAYSIIVQAHPEDHAAVALYRQSSTPENILTFDVEIAKTAPLK
;
A
#
# COMPACT_ATOMS: atom_id res chain seq x y z
N MET A 1 12.77 34.61 12.87
CA MET A 1 11.93 33.56 12.26
C MET A 1 12.88 32.44 11.80
N GLU A 2 13.01 31.40 12.61
CA GLU A 2 13.78 30.23 12.21
C GLU A 2 13.03 29.52 11.09
N ALA A 3 13.63 29.42 9.92
CA ALA A 3 13.12 28.61 8.84
C ALA A 3 13.17 27.14 9.31
N GLN A 4 11.99 26.57 9.62
CA GLN A 4 11.90 25.14 9.91
C GLN A 4 12.42 24.38 8.69
N THR A 5 13.53 23.68 8.87
CA THR A 5 14.03 22.74 7.86
C THR A 5 12.88 21.78 7.51
N PRO A 6 12.54 21.60 6.24
CA PRO A 6 11.46 20.72 5.86
C PRO A 6 11.74 19.31 6.40
N ALA A 7 10.77 18.72 7.11
CA ALA A 7 10.90 17.40 7.69
C ALA A 7 11.30 16.39 6.60
N GLN A 8 12.40 15.70 6.81
CA GLN A 8 12.91 14.70 5.87
C GLN A 8 11.99 13.49 5.84
N ILE A 9 11.47 13.17 4.65
CA ILE A 9 10.66 11.97 4.44
C ILE A 9 11.59 10.78 4.21
N LYS A 10 11.34 9.69 4.96
CA LYS A 10 12.03 8.41 4.77
C LYS A 10 11.00 7.36 4.37
N ILE A 11 11.28 6.63 3.27
CA ILE A 11 10.48 5.51 2.84
C ILE A 11 11.28 4.23 3.07
N ARG A 12 10.65 3.24 3.69
CA ARG A 12 11.27 1.93 3.89
C ARG A 12 10.26 0.80 3.74
N ARG A 13 10.72 -0.35 3.30
CA ARG A 13 9.95 -1.58 3.31
C ARG A 13 9.87 -2.11 4.74
N LEU A 14 8.66 -2.43 5.19
CA LEU A 14 8.42 -3.08 6.46
C LEU A 14 8.78 -4.57 6.39
N ARG A 15 9.26 -5.10 7.52
CA ARG A 15 9.66 -6.50 7.69
C ARG A 15 8.95 -7.09 8.90
N GLY A 16 9.15 -8.37 9.17
CA GLY A 16 8.47 -9.08 10.26
C GLY A 16 8.63 -8.47 11.66
N GLU A 17 9.68 -7.72 11.90
CA GLU A 17 9.93 -6.98 13.15
C GLU A 17 9.17 -5.64 13.25
N ASP A 18 8.63 -5.13 12.16
CA ASP A 18 8.06 -3.78 12.06
C ASP A 18 6.55 -3.71 12.38
N ILE A 19 6.10 -4.51 13.34
CA ILE A 19 4.66 -4.63 13.68
C ILE A 19 4.06 -3.28 14.09
N ALA A 20 4.76 -2.50 14.90
CA ALA A 20 4.27 -1.19 15.33
C ALA A 20 4.06 -0.25 14.14
N ALA A 21 5.02 -0.18 13.22
CA ALA A 21 4.90 0.66 12.01
C ALA A 21 3.78 0.17 11.07
N MET A 22 3.55 -1.16 11.00
CA MET A 22 2.41 -1.71 10.24
C MET A 22 1.07 -1.31 10.86
N ARG A 23 0.95 -1.32 12.19
CA ARG A 23 -0.26 -0.86 12.90
C ARG A 23 -0.50 0.64 12.69
N ASP A 24 0.54 1.46 12.75
CA ASP A 24 0.44 2.90 12.46
C ASP A 24 -0.05 3.13 11.02
N MET A 25 0.42 2.32 10.08
CA MET A 25 0.00 2.40 8.68
C MET A 25 -1.47 1.96 8.51
N LEU A 26 -1.93 0.91 9.22
CA LEU A 26 -3.33 0.50 9.23
C LEU A 26 -4.24 1.63 9.78
N HIS A 27 -3.84 2.28 10.87
CA HIS A 27 -4.57 3.44 11.38
C HIS A 27 -4.61 4.59 10.38
N LEU A 28 -3.50 4.87 9.71
CA LEU A 28 -3.45 5.87 8.65
C LEU A 28 -4.47 5.55 7.54
N PHE A 29 -4.48 4.31 7.05
CA PHE A 29 -5.41 3.86 6.01
C PHE A 29 -6.86 4.00 6.46
N GLY A 30 -7.19 3.53 7.67
CA GLY A 30 -8.54 3.64 8.21
C GLY A 30 -9.05 5.09 8.25
N HIS A 31 -8.19 6.03 8.56
CA HIS A 31 -8.56 7.45 8.60
C HIS A 31 -8.63 8.06 7.19
N VAL A 32 -7.66 7.77 6.33
CA VAL A 32 -7.60 8.37 4.98
C VAL A 32 -8.71 7.84 4.07
N PHE A 33 -9.05 6.55 4.21
CA PHE A 33 -10.11 5.91 3.42
C PHE A 33 -11.50 6.02 4.09
N GLU A 34 -11.56 6.60 5.29
CA GLU A 34 -12.79 6.69 6.10
C GLU A 34 -13.41 5.29 6.37
N ASP A 35 -12.55 4.29 6.54
CA ASP A 35 -12.93 2.89 6.77
C ASP A 35 -12.28 2.31 8.03
N ILE A 36 -12.61 2.90 9.16
CA ILE A 36 -12.18 2.44 10.50
C ILE A 36 -12.56 0.97 10.77
N PRO A 37 -13.77 0.50 10.40
CA PRO A 37 -14.13 -0.90 10.63
C PRO A 37 -13.16 -1.89 9.99
N THR A 38 -12.76 -1.67 8.74
CA THR A 38 -11.87 -2.57 8.01
C THR A 38 -10.44 -2.55 8.54
N TYR A 39 -9.89 -1.34 8.75
CA TYR A 39 -8.45 -1.19 9.02
C TYR A 39 -8.09 -1.15 10.51
N CYS A 40 -9.03 -0.78 11.39
CA CYS A 40 -8.71 -0.50 12.78
C CYS A 40 -9.46 -1.38 13.79
N ALA A 41 -10.74 -1.75 13.53
CA ALA A 41 -11.58 -2.37 14.55
C ALA A 41 -11.21 -3.82 14.88
N ALA A 42 -10.66 -4.58 13.93
CA ALA A 42 -10.33 -5.98 14.08
C ALA A 42 -8.96 -6.30 13.44
N GLN A 43 -7.93 -5.58 13.82
CA GLN A 43 -6.59 -5.80 13.28
C GLN A 43 -6.10 -7.22 13.58
N PRO A 44 -5.35 -7.85 12.66
CA PRO A 44 -4.74 -9.15 12.90
C PRO A 44 -3.78 -9.12 14.11
N ASP A 45 -3.56 -10.28 14.71
CA ASP A 45 -2.56 -10.40 15.76
C ASP A 45 -1.12 -10.24 15.24
N ASP A 46 -0.16 -10.14 16.16
CA ASP A 46 1.24 -9.90 15.80
C ASP A 46 1.85 -11.08 15.03
N ALA A 47 1.41 -12.32 15.29
CA ALA A 47 1.92 -13.49 14.60
C ALA A 47 1.52 -13.48 13.13
N TYR A 48 0.26 -13.13 12.84
CA TYR A 48 -0.25 -12.98 11.49
C TYR A 48 0.49 -11.86 10.72
N LEU A 49 0.60 -10.67 11.32
CA LEU A 49 1.29 -9.54 10.68
C LEU A 49 2.77 -9.84 10.44
N ARG A 50 3.43 -10.51 11.39
CA ARG A 50 4.84 -10.92 11.24
C ARG A 50 5.03 -11.88 10.08
N ALA A 51 4.19 -12.89 9.97
CA ALA A 51 4.24 -13.86 8.88
C ALA A 51 3.97 -13.18 7.52
N LEU A 52 2.99 -12.29 7.46
CA LEU A 52 2.65 -11.53 6.24
C LEU A 52 3.83 -10.66 5.80
N LEU A 53 4.40 -9.85 6.71
CA LEU A 53 5.53 -8.96 6.42
C LEU A 53 6.83 -9.72 6.08
N ALA A 54 7.00 -10.95 6.57
CA ALA A 54 8.12 -11.81 6.27
C ALA A 54 7.95 -12.55 4.92
N SER A 55 6.75 -12.58 4.36
CA SER A 55 6.45 -13.28 3.12
C SER A 55 7.08 -12.59 1.91
N ASP A 56 7.32 -13.36 0.84
CA ASP A 56 7.80 -12.85 -0.44
C ASP A 56 6.64 -12.43 -1.38
N THR A 57 5.40 -12.62 -0.94
CA THR A 57 4.18 -12.31 -1.70
C THR A 57 3.47 -11.04 -1.25
N PHE A 58 3.99 -10.37 -0.21
CA PHE A 58 3.43 -9.13 0.31
C PHE A 58 4.52 -8.08 0.50
N ILE A 59 4.20 -6.84 0.15
CA ILE A 59 5.09 -5.69 0.28
C ILE A 59 4.32 -4.58 1.00
N ALA A 60 4.91 -4.05 2.07
CA ALA A 60 4.44 -2.86 2.74
C ALA A 60 5.56 -1.82 2.76
N LEU A 61 5.28 -0.61 2.29
CA LEU A 61 6.17 0.54 2.33
C LEU A 61 5.57 1.59 3.26
N ALA A 62 6.32 2.03 4.25
CA ALA A 62 5.95 3.14 5.12
C ALA A 62 6.76 4.39 4.80
N ALA A 63 6.08 5.51 4.62
CA ALA A 63 6.68 6.83 4.56
C ALA A 63 6.57 7.49 5.93
N SER A 64 7.69 7.89 6.51
CA SER A 64 7.74 8.55 7.80
C SER A 64 8.40 9.93 7.73
N ALA A 65 7.86 10.86 8.50
CA ALA A 65 8.47 12.15 8.79
C ALA A 65 8.85 12.15 10.28
N GLU A 66 10.13 12.40 10.58
CA GLU A 66 10.70 12.27 11.91
C GLU A 66 10.49 10.85 12.47
N ARG A 67 9.42 10.60 13.21
CA ARG A 67 9.08 9.26 13.74
C ARG A 67 7.61 8.89 13.49
N THR A 68 6.90 9.71 12.73
CA THR A 68 5.47 9.56 12.48
C THR A 68 5.24 8.98 11.10
N THR A 69 4.38 7.97 10.97
CA THR A 69 3.93 7.45 9.68
C THR A 69 2.99 8.46 9.02
N VAL A 70 3.37 8.94 7.86
CA VAL A 70 2.67 9.99 7.11
C VAL A 70 2.13 9.52 5.77
N GLY A 71 2.52 8.32 5.34
CA GLY A 71 2.03 7.67 4.14
C GLY A 71 2.38 6.20 4.13
N GLY A 72 1.75 5.46 3.26
CA GLY A 72 2.01 4.05 3.09
C GLY A 72 1.50 3.50 1.76
N LEU A 73 2.08 2.36 1.38
CA LEU A 73 1.68 1.58 0.22
C LEU A 73 1.75 0.11 0.57
N THR A 74 0.71 -0.64 0.21
CA THR A 74 0.72 -2.10 0.26
C THR A 74 0.56 -2.69 -1.12
N ALA A 75 1.20 -3.82 -1.37
CA ALA A 75 1.13 -4.52 -2.64
C ALA A 75 1.27 -6.03 -2.46
N TYR A 76 0.69 -6.76 -3.39
CA TYR A 76 0.81 -8.21 -3.48
C TYR A 76 1.64 -8.59 -4.70
N VAL A 77 2.40 -9.69 -4.59
CA VAL A 77 3.20 -10.26 -5.67
C VAL A 77 2.46 -11.46 -6.23
N TRP A 78 2.04 -11.37 -7.49
CA TRP A 78 1.33 -12.44 -8.18
C TRP A 78 2.29 -13.23 -9.08
N ARG A 79 2.60 -14.44 -8.67
CA ARG A 79 3.33 -15.39 -9.51
C ARG A 79 2.42 -15.90 -10.61
N LYS A 80 2.88 -15.79 -11.85
CA LYS A 80 2.08 -16.16 -13.01
C LYS A 80 2.30 -17.66 -13.35
N TYR A 81 1.22 -18.32 -13.75
CA TYR A 81 1.27 -19.75 -14.11
C TYR A 81 1.55 -19.97 -15.59
N GLU A 82 1.19 -19.02 -16.44
CA GLU A 82 1.38 -19.13 -17.90
C GLU A 82 2.83 -18.91 -18.34
N GLN A 83 3.63 -18.26 -17.50
CA GLN A 83 5.07 -18.06 -17.70
C GLN A 83 5.74 -17.92 -16.34
N ALA A 84 7.02 -18.27 -16.25
CA ALA A 84 7.83 -18.10 -15.03
C ALA A 84 8.17 -16.61 -14.80
N ARG A 85 7.17 -15.82 -14.46
CA ARG A 85 7.26 -14.37 -14.21
C ARG A 85 6.28 -13.97 -13.10
N GLN A 86 6.39 -12.73 -12.68
CA GLN A 86 5.51 -12.18 -11.63
C GLN A 86 5.13 -10.75 -11.95
N GLU A 87 3.99 -10.32 -11.40
CA GLU A 87 3.54 -8.93 -11.42
C GLU A 87 3.21 -8.47 -10.02
N ILE A 88 3.25 -7.17 -9.79
CA ILE A 88 2.92 -6.56 -8.51
C ILE A 88 1.59 -5.86 -8.63
N TYR A 89 0.70 -6.13 -7.68
CA TYR A 89 -0.59 -5.47 -7.56
C TYR A 89 -0.57 -4.53 -6.35
N ILE A 90 -0.58 -3.22 -6.60
CA ILE A 90 -0.72 -2.22 -5.53
C ILE A 90 -2.16 -2.28 -5.04
N TYR A 91 -2.32 -2.58 -3.74
CA TYR A 91 -3.62 -2.73 -3.11
C TYR A 91 -4.09 -1.42 -2.47
N ASP A 92 -3.27 -0.82 -1.63
CA ASP A 92 -3.53 0.46 -0.98
C ASP A 92 -2.37 1.43 -1.18
N LEU A 93 -2.69 2.71 -1.35
CA LEU A 93 -1.76 3.82 -1.27
C LEU A 93 -2.46 5.01 -0.65
N ALA A 94 -1.91 5.53 0.45
CA ALA A 94 -2.45 6.71 1.11
C ALA A 94 -1.36 7.61 1.65
N VAL A 95 -1.66 8.91 1.69
CA VAL A 95 -0.84 9.93 2.34
C VAL A 95 -1.76 10.77 3.24
N HIS A 96 -1.34 10.96 4.48
CA HIS A 96 -2.05 11.78 5.45
C HIS A 96 -2.30 13.18 4.88
N GLU A 97 -3.49 13.74 5.06
CA GLU A 97 -3.95 14.99 4.43
C GLU A 97 -2.97 16.16 4.59
N LYS A 98 -2.42 16.34 5.80
CA LYS A 98 -1.44 17.41 6.13
C LYS A 98 -0.09 17.24 5.42
N TRP A 99 0.16 16.07 4.82
CA TRP A 99 1.41 15.74 4.15
C TRP A 99 1.27 15.58 2.64
N ARG A 100 0.05 15.76 2.12
CA ARG A 100 -0.22 15.74 0.67
C ARG A 100 0.51 16.88 -0.06
N ARG A 101 0.64 16.73 -1.38
CA ARG A 101 1.30 17.71 -2.27
C ARG A 101 2.80 17.94 -1.97
N ARG A 102 3.43 16.99 -1.30
CA ARG A 102 4.88 16.99 -1.00
C ARG A 102 5.64 15.88 -1.73
N GLY A 103 5.03 15.27 -2.76
CA GLY A 103 5.66 14.21 -3.56
C GLY A 103 5.76 12.84 -2.87
N ILE A 104 5.13 12.62 -1.70
CA ILE A 104 5.26 11.36 -0.94
C ILE A 104 4.65 10.19 -1.72
N ALA A 105 3.47 10.36 -2.31
CA ALA A 105 2.85 9.32 -3.11
C ALA A 105 3.72 8.92 -4.32
N SER A 106 4.28 9.90 -5.03
CA SER A 106 5.22 9.66 -6.14
C SER A 106 6.47 8.92 -5.68
N GLN A 107 7.02 9.26 -4.52
CA GLN A 107 8.18 8.56 -3.95
C GLN A 107 7.83 7.11 -3.57
N LEU A 108 6.63 6.83 -3.03
CA LEU A 108 6.15 5.47 -2.77
C LEU A 108 6.07 4.66 -4.06
N ILE A 109 5.55 5.25 -5.15
CA ILE A 109 5.49 4.61 -6.47
C ILE A 109 6.90 4.32 -7.00
N GLU A 110 7.84 5.26 -6.92
CA GLU A 110 9.22 5.01 -7.36
C GLU A 110 9.91 3.91 -6.53
N ASN A 111 9.65 3.84 -5.23
CA ASN A 111 10.17 2.76 -4.40
C ASN A 111 9.61 1.39 -4.79
N ILE A 112 8.29 1.26 -5.03
CA ILE A 112 7.72 -0.02 -5.46
C ILE A 112 8.20 -0.40 -6.86
N LYS A 113 8.43 0.55 -7.78
CA LYS A 113 9.03 0.30 -9.08
C LYS A 113 10.44 -0.27 -8.97
N SER A 114 11.27 0.31 -8.09
CA SER A 114 12.62 -0.21 -7.83
C SER A 114 12.60 -1.63 -7.25
N ILE A 115 11.66 -1.92 -6.34
CA ILE A 115 11.48 -3.27 -5.80
C ILE A 115 11.04 -4.24 -6.90
N ALA A 116 10.07 -3.84 -7.73
CA ALA A 116 9.58 -4.64 -8.85
C ALA A 116 10.71 -5.01 -9.82
N GLN A 117 11.56 -4.05 -10.18
CA GLN A 117 12.73 -4.28 -11.03
C GLN A 117 13.70 -5.30 -10.40
N ASN A 118 14.02 -5.14 -9.12
CA ASN A 118 14.93 -6.03 -8.40
C ASN A 118 14.35 -7.45 -8.24
N MET A 119 13.03 -7.59 -8.23
CA MET A 119 12.33 -8.88 -8.18
C MET A 119 12.11 -9.51 -9.57
N GLY A 120 12.45 -8.81 -10.65
CA GLY A 120 12.18 -9.27 -12.01
C GLY A 120 10.68 -9.28 -12.35
N ALA A 121 9.88 -8.42 -11.71
CA ALA A 121 8.48 -8.26 -12.08
C ALA A 121 8.36 -7.58 -13.45
N TYR A 122 7.47 -8.09 -14.29
CA TYR A 122 7.29 -7.53 -15.65
C TYR A 122 6.28 -6.39 -15.69
N SER A 123 5.43 -6.25 -14.68
CA SER A 123 4.37 -5.24 -14.61
C SER A 123 4.02 -4.88 -13.18
N ILE A 124 3.48 -3.68 -12.99
CA ILE A 124 2.80 -3.23 -11.78
C ILE A 124 1.38 -2.84 -12.19
N ILE A 125 0.39 -3.38 -11.48
CA ILE A 125 -1.02 -3.07 -11.67
C ILE A 125 -1.50 -2.29 -10.45
N VAL A 126 -2.35 -1.29 -10.68
CA VAL A 126 -3.08 -0.56 -9.64
C VAL A 126 -4.47 -0.24 -10.14
N GLN A 127 -5.46 -0.33 -9.25
CA GLN A 127 -6.83 0.08 -9.54
C GLN A 127 -7.14 1.38 -8.80
N ALA A 128 -7.91 2.24 -9.45
CA ALA A 128 -8.44 3.47 -8.86
C ALA A 128 -9.87 3.69 -9.34
N HIS A 129 -10.71 4.18 -8.46
CA HIS A 129 -12.04 4.65 -8.85
C HIS A 129 -11.90 5.85 -9.80
N PRO A 130 -12.68 5.91 -10.89
CA PRO A 130 -12.62 7.05 -11.83
C PRO A 130 -12.88 8.41 -11.17
N GLU A 131 -13.63 8.41 -10.07
CA GLU A 131 -13.97 9.60 -9.28
C GLU A 131 -12.83 10.04 -8.33
N ASP A 132 -11.87 9.17 -8.05
CA ASP A 132 -10.66 9.53 -7.31
C ASP A 132 -9.67 10.24 -8.23
N HIS A 133 -9.96 11.51 -8.49
CA HIS A 133 -9.18 12.33 -9.41
C HIS A 133 -7.70 12.45 -9.00
N ALA A 134 -7.41 12.40 -7.69
CA ALA A 134 -6.04 12.49 -7.19
C ALA A 134 -5.24 11.21 -7.50
N ALA A 135 -5.80 10.04 -7.23
CA ALA A 135 -5.18 8.75 -7.57
C ALA A 135 -5.04 8.59 -9.09
N VAL A 136 -6.10 8.90 -9.86
CA VAL A 136 -6.06 8.85 -11.33
C VAL A 136 -4.97 9.77 -11.90
N ALA A 137 -4.86 11.00 -11.40
CA ALA A 137 -3.82 11.93 -11.83
C ALA A 137 -2.40 11.43 -11.49
N LEU A 138 -2.23 10.83 -10.30
CA LEU A 138 -0.96 10.23 -9.89
C LEU A 138 -0.54 9.10 -10.83
N TYR A 139 -1.42 8.14 -11.08
CA TYR A 139 -1.08 6.96 -11.89
C TYR A 139 -0.91 7.27 -13.38
N ARG A 140 -1.65 8.23 -13.90
CA ARG A 140 -1.49 8.71 -15.30
C ARG A 140 -0.12 9.33 -15.61
N GLN A 141 0.65 9.69 -14.60
CA GLN A 141 2.02 10.21 -14.82
C GLN A 141 2.97 9.14 -15.40
N SER A 142 2.68 7.86 -15.20
CA SER A 142 3.57 6.76 -15.61
C SER A 142 2.85 5.59 -16.26
N SER A 143 1.54 5.68 -16.50
CA SER A 143 0.74 4.57 -17.06
C SER A 143 -0.44 5.06 -17.88
N THR A 144 -0.94 4.16 -18.75
CA THR A 144 -2.18 4.36 -19.51
C THR A 144 -3.29 3.54 -18.84
N PRO A 145 -4.46 4.14 -18.55
CA PRO A 145 -5.56 3.41 -17.92
C PRO A 145 -6.23 2.45 -18.89
N GLU A 146 -6.68 1.31 -18.36
CA GLU A 146 -7.58 0.39 -19.03
C GLU A 146 -8.96 0.43 -18.35
N ASN A 147 -10.02 0.32 -19.13
CA ASN A 147 -11.38 0.25 -18.59
C ASN A 147 -11.71 -1.20 -18.28
N ILE A 148 -11.79 -1.54 -16.98
CA ILE A 148 -12.08 -2.88 -16.48
C ILE A 148 -13.26 -2.78 -15.53
N LEU A 149 -14.16 -3.78 -15.60
CA LEU A 149 -15.19 -3.97 -14.59
C LEU A 149 -14.67 -4.94 -13.52
N THR A 150 -14.78 -4.55 -12.27
CA THR A 150 -14.47 -5.42 -11.12
C THR A 150 -15.79 -5.91 -10.50
N PHE A 151 -15.88 -7.20 -10.23
CA PHE A 151 -17.04 -7.84 -9.62
C PHE A 151 -16.63 -8.50 -8.31
N ASP A 152 -17.35 -8.22 -7.24
CA ASP A 152 -17.27 -8.99 -6.00
C ASP A 152 -18.22 -10.18 -6.10
N VAL A 153 -17.67 -11.39 -6.03
CA VAL A 153 -18.46 -12.61 -6.01
C VAL A 153 -18.69 -13.00 -4.56
N GLU A 154 -19.94 -12.94 -4.12
CA GLU A 154 -20.31 -13.31 -2.75
C GLU A 154 -19.98 -14.77 -2.45
N ILE A 155 -19.26 -15.00 -1.35
CA ILE A 155 -19.04 -16.32 -0.79
C ILE A 155 -20.06 -16.52 0.32
N ALA A 156 -20.87 -17.60 0.22
CA ALA A 156 -21.81 -17.93 1.27
C ALA A 156 -21.07 -18.02 2.61
N LYS A 157 -21.56 -17.30 3.63
CA LYS A 157 -21.00 -17.41 4.99
C LYS A 157 -21.15 -18.84 5.46
N THR A 158 -20.07 -19.60 5.55
CA THR A 158 -20.06 -20.87 6.26
C THR A 158 -20.44 -20.58 7.71
N ALA A 159 -21.46 -21.30 8.22
CA ALA A 159 -21.82 -21.21 9.62
C ALA A 159 -20.57 -21.48 10.48
N PRO A 160 -20.35 -20.76 11.59
CA PRO A 160 -19.20 -21.02 12.44
C PRO A 160 -19.23 -22.48 12.88
N LEU A 161 -18.12 -23.19 12.69
CA LEU A 161 -17.93 -24.54 13.23
C LEU A 161 -18.17 -24.45 14.75
N LYS A 162 -19.18 -25.20 15.23
CA LYS A 162 -19.53 -25.30 16.65
C LYS A 162 -18.41 -26.00 17.42
#